data_c670d361605a9d1c01c44fdbf000162a
#
_entry.id   c670d361605a9d1c01c44fdbf000162a
#
_cell.length_a   1.000
_cell.length_b   1.000
_cell.length_c   1.000
_cell.angle_alpha   90.00
_cell.angle_beta   90.00
_cell.angle_gamma   90.00
#
_symmetry.space_group_name_H-M   'P 1'
#
loop_
_entity.id
_entity.type
_entity.pdbx_description
1 polymer ?
#
loop_
_entity_poly.entity_id
_entity_poly.type
_entity_poly.pdbx_seq_one_letter_code
_entity_poly.pdbx_strand_id
1 'polypeptide(L)'
;RRQRQMCIRDSLERVWDWKQKYGDRIVEQQKSMGVSCDWSRSRFTMDDVCAKAVREAFCSLYEKGYIYRGKRIINWCPHCKTALSDVEVEYVEKNGFFWHIRYPLTDGSGSVEVATTRPETMLGDAAVAVNPEDPRYKDMIGKTLTLPLVGREIPIVGDEHADMEFGTGCVKITPCHDPNDFEVGLRHDPVSYTHLTLPTIR
;
A
#
# COMPACT_ATOMS: atom_id res chain seq x y z
N ARG A 1 27.55 14.62 -6.54
CA ARG A 1 26.45 15.48 -7.06
C ARG A 1 26.73 15.99 -8.49
N ARG A 2 27.95 16.49 -8.80
CA ARG A 2 28.30 16.96 -10.18
C ARG A 2 28.18 15.86 -11.24
N GLN A 3 28.63 14.65 -10.94
CA GLN A 3 28.60 13.51 -11.89
C GLN A 3 27.17 13.05 -12.23
N ARG A 4 26.24 13.08 -11.26
CA ARG A 4 24.81 12.79 -11.50
C ARG A 4 24.14 13.83 -12.40
N GLN A 5 24.47 15.10 -12.23
CA GLN A 5 23.90 16.17 -13.07
C GLN A 5 24.39 16.11 -14.53
N MET A 6 25.65 15.74 -14.75
CA MET A 6 26.18 15.50 -16.11
C MET A 6 25.45 14.34 -16.78
N CYS A 7 25.28 13.20 -16.13
CA CYS A 7 24.57 12.04 -16.69
C CYS A 7 23.09 12.34 -17.04
N ILE A 8 22.41 13.17 -16.24
CA ILE A 8 21.03 13.58 -16.52
C ILE A 8 20.95 14.46 -17.77
N ARG A 9 21.85 15.42 -17.93
CA ARG A 9 21.87 16.33 -19.08
C ARG A 9 22.13 15.56 -20.37
N ASP A 10 23.17 14.72 -20.39
CA ASP A 10 23.51 13.89 -21.55
C ASP A 10 22.38 12.92 -21.91
N SER A 11 21.68 12.38 -20.90
CA SER A 11 20.51 11.52 -21.13
C SER A 11 19.35 12.29 -21.74
N LEU A 12 19.08 13.51 -21.26
CA LEU A 12 18.03 14.37 -21.82
C LEU A 12 18.33 14.76 -23.27
N GLU A 13 19.54 15.14 -23.59
CA GLU A 13 19.95 15.46 -24.98
C GLU A 13 19.70 14.27 -25.90
N ARG A 14 20.14 13.07 -25.53
CA ARG A 14 19.88 11.84 -26.32
C ARG A 14 18.40 11.52 -26.47
N VAL A 15 17.59 11.73 -25.42
CA VAL A 15 16.14 11.52 -25.49
C VAL A 15 15.49 12.50 -26.46
N TRP A 16 15.90 13.77 -26.45
CA TRP A 16 15.38 14.77 -27.40
C TRP A 16 15.82 14.50 -28.83
N ASP A 17 17.06 14.07 -29.05
CA ASP A 17 17.54 13.65 -30.37
C ASP A 17 16.74 12.44 -30.90
N TRP A 18 16.48 11.49 -30.03
CA TRP A 18 15.64 10.32 -30.37
C TRP A 18 14.21 10.74 -30.72
N LYS A 19 13.62 11.62 -29.93
CA LYS A 19 12.29 12.18 -30.19
C LYS A 19 12.24 12.88 -31.54
N GLN A 20 13.23 13.68 -31.88
CA GLN A 20 13.28 14.36 -33.19
C GLN A 20 13.39 13.36 -34.33
N LYS A 21 14.21 12.31 -34.16
CA LYS A 21 14.46 11.34 -35.22
C LYS A 21 13.31 10.37 -35.45
N TYR A 22 12.58 9.99 -34.41
CA TYR A 22 11.60 8.91 -34.47
C TYR A 22 10.18 9.32 -34.05
N GLY A 23 9.98 10.49 -33.46
CA GLY A 23 8.72 10.90 -32.87
C GLY A 23 7.55 10.96 -33.86
N ASP A 24 7.80 11.38 -35.11
CA ASP A 24 6.77 11.52 -36.12
C ASP A 24 6.57 10.24 -36.96
N ARG A 25 7.38 9.22 -36.77
CA ARG A 25 7.33 7.96 -37.53
C ARG A 25 5.99 7.25 -37.46
N ILE A 26 5.38 7.26 -36.28
CA ILE A 26 4.05 6.64 -36.07
C ILE A 26 2.98 7.40 -36.88
N VAL A 27 3.07 8.73 -36.96
CA VAL A 27 2.16 9.56 -37.76
C VAL A 27 2.29 9.26 -39.24
N GLU A 28 3.51 9.11 -39.75
CA GLU A 28 3.77 8.70 -41.13
C GLU A 28 3.22 7.32 -41.45
N GLN A 29 3.40 6.36 -40.55
CA GLN A 29 2.84 5.01 -40.68
C GLN A 29 1.31 5.04 -40.70
N GLN A 30 0.67 5.80 -39.83
CA GLN A 30 -0.78 5.94 -39.81
C GLN A 30 -1.32 6.59 -41.10
N LYS A 31 -0.64 7.63 -41.63
CA LYS A 31 -0.97 8.22 -42.90
C LYS A 31 -0.87 7.21 -44.06
N SER A 32 0.18 6.39 -44.05
CA SER A 32 0.39 5.33 -45.06
C SER A 32 -0.70 4.25 -45.01
N MET A 33 -1.29 4.01 -43.87
CA MET A 33 -2.43 3.10 -43.69
C MET A 33 -3.78 3.74 -44.02
N GLY A 34 -3.81 5.01 -44.44
CA GLY A 34 -5.04 5.70 -44.74
C GLY A 34 -5.86 6.14 -43.53
N VAL A 35 -5.26 6.23 -42.34
CA VAL A 35 -5.96 6.70 -41.15
C VAL A 35 -6.34 8.20 -41.34
N SER A 36 -7.62 8.50 -41.13
CA SER A 36 -8.15 9.84 -41.25
C SER A 36 -8.17 10.55 -39.90
N CYS A 37 -7.23 11.46 -39.70
CA CYS A 37 -7.12 12.33 -38.54
C CYS A 37 -6.79 13.76 -38.93
N ASP A 38 -7.09 14.72 -38.07
CA ASP A 38 -6.61 16.10 -38.23
C ASP A 38 -5.16 16.21 -37.77
N TRP A 39 -4.23 15.97 -38.69
CA TRP A 39 -2.79 15.98 -38.43
C TRP A 39 -2.25 17.35 -38.00
N SER A 40 -2.97 18.44 -38.31
CA SER A 40 -2.58 19.78 -37.88
C SER A 40 -2.69 19.97 -36.36
N ARG A 41 -3.48 19.12 -35.71
CA ARG A 41 -3.69 19.10 -34.26
C ARG A 41 -2.85 18.06 -33.53
N SER A 42 -1.89 17.46 -34.22
CA SER A 42 -0.94 16.53 -33.61
C SER A 42 -0.19 17.21 -32.47
N ARG A 43 -0.08 16.52 -31.33
CA ARG A 43 0.60 17.02 -30.14
C ARG A 43 1.58 15.98 -29.59
N PHE A 44 2.64 16.48 -28.99
CA PHE A 44 3.54 15.68 -28.18
C PHE A 44 3.16 15.85 -26.71
N THR A 45 3.07 14.73 -25.95
CA THR A 45 2.58 14.73 -24.57
C THR A 45 3.39 15.61 -23.61
N MET A 46 4.64 15.96 -23.97
CA MET A 46 5.50 16.82 -23.17
C MET A 46 5.68 18.22 -23.81
N ASP A 47 4.83 18.61 -24.77
CA ASP A 47 4.84 19.99 -25.25
C ASP A 47 4.25 20.97 -24.23
N ASP A 48 4.52 22.25 -24.39
CA ASP A 48 4.12 23.28 -23.42
C ASP A 48 2.60 23.36 -23.23
N VAL A 49 1.81 23.08 -24.27
CA VAL A 49 0.34 23.10 -24.20
C VAL A 49 -0.16 21.93 -23.35
N CYS A 50 0.34 20.73 -23.63
CA CYS A 50 0.00 19.54 -22.83
C CYS A 50 0.50 19.67 -21.38
N ALA A 51 1.71 20.19 -21.18
CA ALA A 51 2.26 20.43 -19.86
C ALA A 51 1.43 21.45 -19.06
N LYS A 52 0.91 22.47 -19.72
CA LYS A 52 -0.02 23.43 -19.09
C LYS A 52 -1.34 22.75 -18.73
N ALA A 53 -1.93 21.99 -19.64
CA ALA A 53 -3.21 21.30 -19.42
C ALA A 53 -3.11 20.29 -18.25
N VAL A 54 -2.00 19.53 -18.17
CA VAL A 54 -1.75 18.60 -17.06
C VAL A 54 -1.67 19.33 -15.73
N ARG A 55 -0.96 20.47 -15.67
CA ARG A 55 -0.88 21.28 -14.44
C ARG A 55 -2.24 21.84 -14.02
N GLU A 56 -3.00 22.36 -14.96
CA GLU A 56 -4.36 22.87 -14.72
C GLU A 56 -5.28 21.78 -14.16
N ALA A 57 -5.26 20.60 -14.80
CA ALA A 57 -6.02 19.45 -14.34
C ALA A 57 -5.62 19.01 -12.92
N PHE A 58 -4.31 18.92 -12.64
CA PHE A 58 -3.80 18.55 -11.32
C PHE A 58 -4.24 19.56 -10.26
N CYS A 59 -4.07 20.85 -10.49
CA CYS A 59 -4.48 21.89 -9.56
C CYS A 59 -6.00 21.85 -9.29
N SER A 60 -6.81 21.71 -10.34
CA SER A 60 -8.26 21.60 -10.19
C SER A 60 -8.68 20.39 -9.38
N LEU A 61 -8.04 19.23 -9.56
CA LEU A 61 -8.32 18.03 -8.78
C LEU A 61 -7.87 18.19 -7.31
N TYR A 62 -6.76 18.87 -7.08
CA TYR A 62 -6.28 19.17 -5.73
C TYR A 62 -7.23 20.13 -5.00
N GLU A 63 -7.67 21.21 -5.66
CA GLU A 63 -8.64 22.16 -5.11
C GLU A 63 -9.99 21.53 -4.77
N LYS A 64 -10.40 20.53 -5.56
CA LYS A 64 -11.61 19.73 -5.29
C LYS A 64 -11.44 18.65 -4.23
N GLY A 65 -10.25 18.48 -3.67
CA GLY A 65 -9.94 17.49 -2.64
C GLY A 65 -9.79 16.05 -3.12
N TYR A 66 -9.80 15.81 -4.44
CA TYR A 66 -9.58 14.47 -5.00
C TYR A 66 -8.12 14.02 -4.95
N ILE A 67 -7.19 14.96 -4.98
CA ILE A 67 -5.76 14.69 -4.82
C ILE A 67 -5.33 15.19 -3.44
N TYR A 68 -4.74 14.31 -2.65
CA TYR A 68 -4.21 14.64 -1.35
C TYR A 68 -2.92 13.84 -1.09
N ARG A 69 -2.11 14.33 -0.16
CA ARG A 69 -0.91 13.61 0.28
C ARG A 69 -1.27 12.63 1.37
N GLY A 70 -1.03 11.36 1.15
CA GLY A 70 -1.31 10.30 2.12
C GLY A 70 -0.29 9.18 2.07
N LYS A 71 -0.32 8.31 3.08
CA LYS A 71 0.42 7.05 3.09
C LYS A 71 -0.51 5.96 2.57
N ARG A 72 0.02 5.05 1.77
CA ARG A 72 -0.69 3.88 1.25
C ARG A 72 0.23 2.68 1.25
N ILE A 73 -0.36 1.49 1.39
CA ILE A 73 0.36 0.23 1.16
C ILE A 73 0.59 0.10 -0.34
N ILE A 74 1.78 -0.35 -0.71
CA ILE A 74 2.15 -0.64 -2.09
C ILE A 74 2.77 -2.03 -2.18
N ASN A 75 2.59 -2.68 -3.33
CA ASN A 75 3.33 -3.88 -3.64
C ASN A 75 4.80 -3.54 -3.92
N TRP A 76 5.70 -4.25 -3.29
CA TRP A 76 7.14 -3.99 -3.38
C TRP A 76 7.91 -5.23 -3.79
N CYS A 77 8.75 -5.12 -4.83
CA CYS A 77 9.67 -6.17 -5.22
C CYS A 77 11.01 -6.01 -4.48
N PRO A 78 11.38 -6.93 -3.57
CA PRO A 78 12.64 -6.85 -2.84
C PRO A 78 13.87 -7.12 -3.72
N HIS A 79 13.69 -7.83 -4.84
CA HIS A 79 14.75 -8.10 -5.81
C HIS A 79 15.05 -6.86 -6.66
N CYS A 80 14.03 -6.29 -7.29
CA CYS A 80 14.17 -5.09 -8.14
C CYS A 80 14.27 -3.80 -7.33
N LYS A 81 13.87 -3.83 -6.06
CA LYS A 81 13.80 -2.66 -5.15
C LYS A 81 12.93 -1.53 -5.73
N THR A 82 11.81 -1.92 -6.30
CA THR A 82 10.82 -1.01 -6.91
C THR A 82 9.41 -1.32 -6.43
N ALA A 83 8.53 -0.32 -6.49
CA ALA A 83 7.10 -0.54 -6.38
C ALA A 83 6.58 -1.29 -7.63
N LEU A 84 5.56 -2.11 -7.42
CA LEU A 84 4.86 -2.84 -8.46
C LEU A 84 3.42 -2.33 -8.56
N SER A 85 2.86 -2.32 -9.77
CA SER A 85 1.44 -2.13 -9.96
C SER A 85 0.67 -3.41 -9.63
N ASP A 86 -0.63 -3.28 -9.30
CA ASP A 86 -1.45 -4.44 -8.95
C ASP A 86 -1.59 -5.43 -10.10
N VAL A 87 -1.50 -4.96 -11.35
CA VAL A 87 -1.55 -5.83 -12.55
C VAL A 87 -0.30 -6.68 -12.75
N GLU A 88 0.81 -6.35 -12.07
CA GLU A 88 2.07 -7.11 -12.12
C GLU A 88 2.16 -8.15 -11.01
N VAL A 89 1.16 -8.22 -10.12
CA VAL A 89 1.14 -9.14 -8.98
C VAL A 89 0.37 -10.39 -9.34
N GLU A 90 1.03 -11.53 -9.26
CA GLU A 90 0.41 -12.84 -9.43
C GLU A 90 0.24 -13.54 -8.07
N TYR A 91 -0.95 -14.05 -7.80
CA TYR A 91 -1.25 -14.78 -6.58
C TYR A 91 -1.02 -16.26 -6.80
N VAL A 92 -0.20 -16.86 -5.95
CA VAL A 92 0.11 -18.29 -5.99
C VAL A 92 -0.30 -18.94 -4.68
N GLU A 93 -1.17 -19.93 -4.74
CA GLU A 93 -1.55 -20.72 -3.58
C GLU A 93 -0.39 -21.58 -3.10
N LYS A 94 -0.12 -21.51 -1.79
CA LYS A 94 0.90 -22.33 -1.12
C LYS A 94 0.32 -22.96 0.12
N ASN A 95 0.66 -24.23 0.35
CA ASN A 95 0.35 -24.86 1.63
C ASN A 95 1.12 -24.15 2.75
N GLY A 96 0.43 -23.81 3.82
CA GLY A 96 0.97 -23.13 4.98
C GLY A 96 0.43 -23.71 6.27
N PHE A 97 0.83 -23.13 7.39
CA PHE A 97 0.37 -23.48 8.71
C PHE A 97 -0.42 -22.33 9.32
N PHE A 98 -1.34 -22.65 10.19
CA PHE A 98 -2.08 -21.68 10.98
C PHE A 98 -1.47 -21.66 12.38
N TRP A 99 -0.77 -20.58 12.71
CA TRP A 99 -0.03 -20.42 13.95
C TRP A 99 -0.90 -19.77 15.02
N HIS A 100 -1.02 -20.40 16.16
CA HIS A 100 -1.76 -19.88 17.30
C HIS A 100 -0.79 -19.20 18.28
N ILE A 101 -1.02 -17.93 18.55
CA ILE A 101 -0.17 -17.10 19.40
C ILE A 101 -1.02 -16.52 20.53
N ARG A 102 -0.55 -16.62 21.75
CA ARG A 102 -1.23 -16.03 22.92
C ARG A 102 -0.69 -14.65 23.22
N TYR A 103 -1.61 -13.72 23.33
CA TYR A 103 -1.37 -12.34 23.75
C TYR A 103 -1.90 -12.17 25.15
N PRO A 104 -1.06 -12.05 26.21
CA PRO A 104 -1.52 -11.84 27.57
C PRO A 104 -2.14 -10.45 27.71
N LEU A 105 -3.22 -10.38 28.49
CA LEU A 105 -3.78 -9.11 28.94
C LEU A 105 -2.79 -8.40 29.86
N THR A 106 -2.66 -7.09 29.72
CA THR A 106 -1.72 -6.29 30.52
C THR A 106 -2.06 -6.29 31.98
N ASP A 107 -3.35 -6.46 32.33
CA ASP A 107 -3.83 -6.57 33.71
C ASP A 107 -3.62 -7.95 34.36
N GLY A 108 -3.07 -8.90 33.59
CA GLY A 108 -2.83 -10.27 34.07
C GLY A 108 -4.08 -11.12 34.23
N SER A 109 -5.27 -10.67 33.82
CA SER A 109 -6.54 -11.37 34.01
C SER A 109 -6.76 -12.54 33.02
N GLY A 110 -5.89 -12.70 32.01
CA GLY A 110 -6.00 -13.76 31.01
C GLY A 110 -5.16 -13.52 29.79
N SER A 111 -5.57 -14.13 28.67
CA SER A 111 -4.93 -13.97 27.38
C SER A 111 -5.94 -14.13 26.25
N VAL A 112 -5.64 -13.50 25.11
CA VAL A 112 -6.36 -13.69 23.85
C VAL A 112 -5.50 -14.53 22.92
N GLU A 113 -6.08 -15.52 22.27
CA GLU A 113 -5.39 -16.35 21.29
C GLU A 113 -5.73 -15.90 19.88
N VAL A 114 -4.71 -15.58 19.12
CA VAL A 114 -4.80 -15.11 17.74
C VAL A 114 -4.21 -16.19 16.83
N ALA A 115 -4.91 -16.49 15.73
CA ALA A 115 -4.44 -17.41 14.71
C ALA A 115 -3.98 -16.65 13.46
N THR A 116 -2.82 -16.98 12.92
CA THR A 116 -2.24 -16.30 11.76
C THR A 116 -1.45 -17.25 10.87
N THR A 117 -1.48 -17.00 9.57
CA THR A 117 -0.62 -17.70 8.60
C THR A 117 0.77 -17.05 8.48
N ARG A 118 0.95 -15.83 9.02
CA ARG A 118 2.18 -15.04 8.92
C ARG A 118 2.66 -14.59 10.30
N PRO A 119 3.22 -15.51 11.11
CA PRO A 119 3.64 -15.20 12.49
C PRO A 119 4.76 -14.16 12.56
N GLU A 120 5.57 -14.03 11.51
CA GLU A 120 6.66 -13.04 11.41
C GLU A 120 6.16 -11.60 11.47
N THR A 121 4.93 -11.33 11.05
CA THR A 121 4.36 -9.98 11.07
C THR A 121 3.88 -9.56 12.46
N MET A 122 3.81 -10.47 13.43
CA MET A 122 3.40 -10.20 14.82
C MET A 122 4.17 -9.03 15.45
N LEU A 123 5.46 -8.93 15.19
CA LEU A 123 6.30 -7.85 15.74
C LEU A 123 5.78 -6.46 15.36
N GLY A 124 4.97 -6.40 14.33
CA GLY A 124 4.37 -5.21 13.77
C GLY A 124 2.92 -4.98 14.15
N ASP A 125 2.34 -5.82 14.96
CA ASP A 125 0.93 -5.69 15.34
C ASP A 125 0.69 -4.39 16.09
N ALA A 126 -0.37 -3.71 15.72
CA ALA A 126 -0.77 -2.43 16.30
C ALA A 126 -2.01 -2.56 17.18
N ALA A 127 -2.83 -3.58 16.95
CA ALA A 127 -4.02 -3.91 17.72
C ALA A 127 -4.41 -5.38 17.52
N VAL A 128 -5.37 -5.84 18.32
CA VAL A 128 -6.14 -7.06 18.06
C VAL A 128 -7.60 -6.66 17.86
N ALA A 129 -8.20 -7.04 16.75
CA ALA A 129 -9.61 -6.84 16.48
C ALA A 129 -10.43 -8.04 16.93
N VAL A 130 -11.59 -7.75 17.50
CA VAL A 130 -12.60 -8.74 17.90
C VAL A 130 -13.97 -8.23 17.44
N ASN A 131 -14.88 -9.12 17.13
CA ASN A 131 -16.22 -8.72 16.76
C ASN A 131 -16.96 -8.15 17.98
N PRO A 132 -17.60 -6.95 17.89
CA PRO A 132 -18.34 -6.35 18.99
C PRO A 132 -19.53 -7.18 19.49
N GLU A 133 -20.07 -8.05 18.65
CA GLU A 133 -21.18 -8.93 18.97
C GLU A 133 -20.74 -10.28 19.55
N ASP A 134 -19.43 -10.60 19.53
CA ASP A 134 -18.91 -11.87 20.05
C ASP A 134 -18.94 -11.88 21.58
N PRO A 135 -19.76 -12.73 22.20
CA PRO A 135 -19.88 -12.78 23.65
C PRO A 135 -18.60 -13.23 24.35
N ARG A 136 -17.67 -13.87 23.65
CA ARG A 136 -16.37 -14.32 24.20
C ARG A 136 -15.43 -13.16 24.49
N TYR A 137 -15.52 -12.08 23.72
CA TYR A 137 -14.54 -11.00 23.70
C TYR A 137 -15.12 -9.61 23.93
N LYS A 138 -16.44 -9.48 23.94
CA LYS A 138 -17.16 -8.20 24.10
C LYS A 138 -16.66 -7.38 25.30
N ASP A 139 -16.45 -8.05 26.44
CA ASP A 139 -16.00 -7.40 27.68
C ASP A 139 -14.48 -7.09 27.69
N MET A 140 -13.76 -7.47 26.63
CA MET A 140 -12.33 -7.21 26.49
C MET A 140 -12.05 -6.01 25.60
N ILE A 141 -13.06 -5.49 24.87
CA ILE A 141 -12.88 -4.32 24.02
C ILE A 141 -12.46 -3.12 24.85
N GLY A 142 -11.42 -2.43 24.41
CA GLY A 142 -10.82 -1.30 25.13
C GLY A 142 -9.75 -1.68 26.15
N LYS A 143 -9.57 -2.97 26.46
CA LYS A 143 -8.43 -3.43 27.25
C LYS A 143 -7.15 -3.46 26.40
N THR A 144 -6.01 -3.61 27.05
CA THR A 144 -4.70 -3.70 26.42
C THR A 144 -4.10 -5.09 26.56
N LEU A 145 -3.36 -5.50 25.54
CA LEU A 145 -2.60 -6.74 25.46
C LEU A 145 -1.11 -6.41 25.42
N THR A 146 -0.31 -7.29 25.99
CA THR A 146 1.14 -7.22 25.85
C THR A 146 1.58 -8.03 24.65
N LEU A 147 2.19 -7.38 23.66
CA LEU A 147 2.69 -8.03 22.46
C LEU A 147 3.83 -8.99 22.83
N PRO A 148 3.72 -10.29 22.53
CA PRO A 148 4.77 -11.26 22.85
C PRO A 148 6.12 -10.88 22.24
N LEU A 149 7.20 -11.22 22.90
CA LEU A 149 8.60 -10.94 22.53
C LEU A 149 9.00 -9.46 22.58
N VAL A 150 8.09 -8.54 22.27
CA VAL A 150 8.37 -7.10 22.20
C VAL A 150 8.05 -6.38 23.50
N GLY A 151 7.04 -6.86 24.24
CA GLY A 151 6.58 -6.25 25.49
C GLY A 151 5.79 -4.95 25.32
N ARG A 152 5.44 -4.58 24.09
CA ARG A 152 4.66 -3.38 23.79
C ARG A 152 3.18 -3.63 24.10
N GLU A 153 2.52 -2.63 24.65
CA GLU A 153 1.07 -2.66 24.83
C GLU A 153 0.35 -2.31 23.53
N ILE A 154 -0.67 -3.09 23.19
CA ILE A 154 -1.55 -2.88 22.04
C ILE A 154 -3.01 -3.00 22.49
N PRO A 155 -3.94 -2.19 21.94
CA PRO A 155 -5.35 -2.23 22.33
C PRO A 155 -6.10 -3.41 21.68
N ILE A 156 -7.20 -3.80 22.34
CA ILE A 156 -8.25 -4.62 21.74
C ILE A 156 -9.30 -3.67 21.18
N VAL A 157 -9.58 -3.78 19.90
CA VAL A 157 -10.56 -2.94 19.20
C VAL A 157 -11.76 -3.79 18.74
N GLY A 158 -12.96 -3.21 18.83
CA GLY A 158 -14.15 -3.85 18.29
C GLY A 158 -14.33 -3.48 16.81
N ASP A 159 -14.25 -4.46 15.91
CA ASP A 159 -14.42 -4.24 14.47
C ASP A 159 -15.08 -5.45 13.82
N GLU A 160 -16.02 -5.20 12.92
CA GLU A 160 -16.73 -6.24 12.16
C GLU A 160 -15.81 -7.02 11.21
N HIS A 161 -14.60 -6.54 10.98
CA HIS A 161 -13.57 -7.26 10.23
C HIS A 161 -13.21 -8.61 10.88
N ALA A 162 -13.34 -8.74 12.19
CA ALA A 162 -13.13 -10.00 12.91
C ALA A 162 -14.38 -10.90 12.73
N ASP A 163 -14.22 -11.98 11.97
CA ASP A 163 -15.25 -13.00 11.81
C ASP A 163 -15.28 -13.92 13.04
N MET A 164 -16.46 -14.04 13.66
CA MET A 164 -16.69 -14.85 14.86
C MET A 164 -16.52 -16.36 14.60
N GLU A 165 -16.76 -16.80 13.37
CA GLU A 165 -16.72 -18.22 12.98
C GLU A 165 -15.36 -18.63 12.42
N PHE A 166 -14.51 -17.68 12.07
CA PHE A 166 -13.22 -17.96 11.47
C PHE A 166 -12.08 -17.96 12.52
N GLY A 167 -11.32 -19.04 12.54
CA GLY A 167 -10.16 -19.20 13.41
C GLY A 167 -10.52 -19.11 14.91
N THR A 168 -9.92 -18.17 15.62
CA THR A 168 -10.19 -17.92 17.04
C THR A 168 -11.28 -16.86 17.29
N GLY A 169 -11.75 -16.20 16.24
CA GLY A 169 -12.61 -15.02 16.32
C GLY A 169 -11.85 -13.72 16.63
N CYS A 170 -10.53 -13.80 16.77
CA CYS A 170 -9.65 -12.66 17.02
C CYS A 170 -8.67 -12.51 15.86
N VAL A 171 -8.53 -11.29 15.36
CA VAL A 171 -7.62 -10.98 14.25
C VAL A 171 -6.56 -9.98 14.72
N LYS A 172 -5.29 -10.32 14.50
CA LYS A 172 -4.20 -9.37 14.72
C LYS A 172 -4.23 -8.30 13.63
N ILE A 173 -4.03 -7.07 13.97
CA ILE A 173 -4.07 -5.94 13.04
C ILE A 173 -2.67 -5.41 12.82
N THR A 174 -2.20 -5.59 11.58
CA THR A 174 -0.86 -5.17 11.13
C THR A 174 -1.00 -4.23 9.94
N PRO A 175 -1.34 -2.95 10.16
CA PRO A 175 -1.76 -2.02 9.09
C PRO A 175 -0.75 -1.79 7.98
N CYS A 176 0.53 -2.05 8.24
CA CYS A 176 1.60 -1.88 7.25
C CYS A 176 1.84 -3.11 6.37
N HIS A 177 1.19 -4.25 6.65
CA HIS A 177 1.46 -5.51 5.94
C HIS A 177 0.22 -6.09 5.23
N ASP A 178 -0.97 -5.62 5.57
CA ASP A 178 -2.21 -6.09 4.99
C ASP A 178 -3.16 -4.91 4.67
N PRO A 179 -3.71 -4.84 3.45
CA PRO A 179 -4.64 -3.78 3.06
C PRO A 179 -5.92 -3.73 3.90
N ASN A 180 -6.46 -4.89 4.32
CA ASN A 180 -7.66 -4.93 5.15
C ASN A 180 -7.36 -4.43 6.57
N ASP A 181 -6.20 -4.82 7.13
CA ASP A 181 -5.74 -4.33 8.42
C ASP A 181 -5.46 -2.81 8.37
N PHE A 182 -5.03 -2.31 7.21
CA PHE A 182 -4.84 -0.87 7.00
C PHE A 182 -6.16 -0.12 7.11
N GLU A 183 -7.25 -0.63 6.54
CA GLU A 183 -8.58 -0.03 6.64
C GLU A 183 -9.12 -0.08 8.07
N VAL A 184 -8.91 -1.18 8.81
CA VAL A 184 -9.23 -1.26 10.24
C VAL A 184 -8.46 -0.19 11.01
N GLY A 185 -7.16 -0.07 10.71
CA GLY A 185 -6.31 0.96 11.31
C GLY A 185 -6.80 2.38 11.04
N LEU A 186 -7.34 2.67 9.85
CA LEU A 186 -7.93 3.98 9.53
C LEU A 186 -9.20 4.28 10.33
N ARG A 187 -10.03 3.25 10.60
CA ARG A 187 -11.28 3.42 11.37
C ARG A 187 -11.04 3.65 12.85
N HIS A 188 -10.00 3.04 13.40
CA HIS A 188 -9.67 3.08 14.83
C HIS A 188 -8.48 3.99 15.12
N ASP A 189 -8.46 5.21 14.56
CA ASP A 189 -7.43 6.19 14.86
C ASP A 189 -7.22 6.26 16.39
N PRO A 190 -6.12 5.86 16.96
CA PRO A 190 -4.72 6.09 16.66
C PRO A 190 -3.88 4.81 16.58
N VAL A 191 -4.32 3.81 15.89
CA VAL A 191 -3.49 2.63 15.66
C VAL A 191 -2.34 3.04 14.77
N SER A 192 -1.30 3.46 15.41
CA SER A 192 -0.16 4.14 14.86
C SER A 192 0.52 3.34 13.74
N TYR A 193 0.44 3.83 12.52
CA TYR A 193 1.23 3.35 11.37
C TYR A 193 2.74 3.54 11.53
N THR A 194 3.17 4.16 12.62
CA THR A 194 4.50 4.75 12.75
C THR A 194 5.59 3.78 13.14
N HIS A 195 5.30 2.50 13.37
CA HIS A 195 6.28 1.59 13.98
C HIS A 195 6.77 0.44 13.13
N LEU A 196 6.48 0.43 11.83
CA LEU A 196 6.85 -0.71 11.00
C LEU A 196 7.69 -0.31 9.81
N THR A 197 8.91 -0.02 10.08
CA THR A 197 10.01 -0.30 9.17
C THR A 197 10.69 -1.60 9.59
N LEU A 198 9.95 -2.69 9.69
CA LEU A 198 10.59 -3.98 9.59
C LEU A 198 10.98 -4.15 8.13
N PRO A 199 12.26 -4.40 7.81
CA PRO A 199 12.64 -4.79 6.47
C PRO A 199 11.80 -6.02 6.15
N THR A 200 10.95 -5.90 5.15
CA THR A 200 10.13 -6.99 4.66
C THR A 200 11.06 -8.15 4.41
N ILE A 201 10.80 -9.21 5.12
CA ILE A 201 11.62 -10.40 5.14
C ILE A 201 11.70 -10.95 3.73
N ARG A 202 12.89 -11.32 3.36
CA ARG A 202 13.33 -11.95 2.11
C ARG A 202 12.55 -13.22 1.79
#